data_7427749f1c907eb28a0fa9c2f2ac4a96
#
_entry.id   7427749f1c907eb28a0fa9c2f2ac4a96
#
_cell.length_a   1.000
_cell.length_b   1.000
_cell.length_c   1.000
_cell.angle_alpha   90.00
_cell.angle_beta   90.00
_cell.angle_gamma   90.00
#
_symmetry.space_group_name_H-M   'P 1'
#
loop_
_entity.id
_entity.type
_entity.pdbx_description
1 polymer ?
#
loop_
_entity_poly.entity_id
_entity_poly.type
_entity_poly.pdbx_seq_one_letter_code
_entity_poly.pdbx_strand_id
1 'polypeptide(L)'
;MMKIDLVPITVRELCASYEDLSVSEEGITGYGGRLNIRPKYQREFVYDDRKRNAVMDTLWHGFPLNVMYWVRIGEDAYELLDGQQRTISICSFIAGEYMMNFDGNLLGFENMTDTQKNRILDYTLQVYICEGTDEEKLKWFQTINIAGEKLTEQEIRNAIYTGQWTTQAKRRFSKSGCVAYKIGSDYMTGSPIRQDYFETALRWIGDAQGLTIEQYMAKHQNDTDADELWQYFQNVIHWVQVHFTKLYKKEMKAVEWGLLYNRYKDTALTATTIGDEEIGRAHV
;
A
#
# COMPACT_ATOMS: atom_id res chain seq x y z
N MET A 1 19.76 -14.86 -13.16
CA MET A 1 19.67 -13.51 -13.76
C MET A 1 18.27 -13.34 -14.26
N MET A 2 17.57 -12.32 -13.80
CA MET A 2 16.18 -12.00 -14.17
C MET A 2 16.07 -11.79 -15.69
N LYS A 3 15.09 -12.44 -16.31
CA LYS A 3 14.73 -12.23 -17.72
C LYS A 3 13.73 -11.08 -17.80
N ILE A 4 13.92 -10.18 -18.76
CA ILE A 4 13.05 -9.01 -18.99
C ILE A 4 12.75 -8.91 -20.47
N ASP A 5 11.47 -9.03 -20.82
CA ASP A 5 10.98 -8.92 -22.18
C ASP A 5 10.09 -7.68 -22.32
N LEU A 6 10.32 -6.84 -23.32
CA LEU A 6 9.44 -5.70 -23.63
C LEU A 6 8.32 -6.17 -24.56
N VAL A 7 7.08 -6.04 -24.11
CA VAL A 7 5.88 -6.48 -24.82
C VAL A 7 4.93 -5.29 -25.01
N PRO A 8 4.51 -5.00 -26.27
CA PRO A 8 3.45 -4.04 -26.53
C PRO A 8 2.10 -4.67 -26.17
N ILE A 9 1.30 -3.98 -25.35
CA ILE A 9 -0.03 -4.40 -24.91
C ILE A 9 -1.00 -3.26 -25.20
N THR A 10 -2.09 -3.52 -25.90
CA THR A 10 -3.10 -2.49 -26.14
C THR A 10 -3.93 -2.24 -24.88
N VAL A 11 -4.50 -1.05 -24.76
CA VAL A 11 -5.45 -0.73 -23.69
C VAL A 11 -6.66 -1.67 -23.74
N ARG A 12 -7.08 -2.08 -24.92
CA ARG A 12 -8.15 -3.06 -25.14
C ARG A 12 -7.82 -4.40 -24.45
N GLU A 13 -6.60 -4.91 -24.65
CA GLU A 13 -6.14 -6.15 -24.00
C GLU A 13 -6.01 -5.99 -22.51
N LEU A 14 -5.43 -4.86 -22.03
CA LEU A 14 -5.26 -4.58 -20.62
C LEU A 14 -6.60 -4.59 -19.88
N CYS A 15 -7.61 -3.92 -20.43
CA CYS A 15 -8.92 -3.75 -19.79
C CYS A 15 -9.89 -4.91 -20.05
N ALA A 16 -9.48 -5.94 -20.82
CA ALA A 16 -10.30 -7.14 -21.00
C ALA A 16 -10.56 -7.80 -19.64
N SER A 17 -11.84 -8.06 -19.34
CA SER A 17 -12.30 -8.64 -18.05
C SER A 17 -11.75 -7.87 -16.82
N TYR A 18 -11.72 -6.54 -16.91
CA TYR A 18 -11.37 -5.72 -15.74
C TYR A 18 -12.45 -5.84 -14.67
N GLU A 19 -12.02 -6.16 -13.47
CA GLU A 19 -12.88 -6.25 -12.29
C GLU A 19 -12.17 -5.61 -11.10
N ASP A 20 -12.86 -4.68 -10.43
CA ASP A 20 -12.42 -4.10 -9.16
C ASP A 20 -13.26 -4.67 -8.01
N LEU A 21 -12.73 -5.70 -7.35
CA LEU A 21 -13.32 -6.34 -6.18
C LEU A 21 -12.60 -5.92 -4.88
N SER A 22 -11.98 -4.75 -4.88
CA SER A 22 -11.24 -4.22 -3.72
C SER A 22 -12.12 -4.04 -2.47
N VAL A 23 -13.42 -3.84 -2.65
CA VAL A 23 -14.39 -3.74 -1.53
C VAL A 23 -14.57 -5.10 -0.83
N SER A 24 -14.57 -6.21 -1.58
CA SER A 24 -14.65 -7.58 -1.05
C SER A 24 -13.28 -8.18 -0.69
N GLU A 25 -12.18 -7.41 -0.84
CA GLU A 25 -10.80 -7.82 -0.59
C GLU A 25 -10.24 -8.86 -1.58
N GLU A 26 -10.94 -9.14 -2.67
CA GLU A 26 -10.50 -10.08 -3.70
C GLU A 26 -9.47 -9.48 -4.68
N GLY A 27 -9.30 -8.13 -4.63
CA GLY A 27 -8.29 -7.42 -5.40
C GLY A 27 -8.82 -6.80 -6.69
N ILE A 28 -7.92 -6.40 -7.58
CA ILE A 28 -8.24 -5.81 -8.88
C ILE A 28 -7.55 -6.63 -9.95
N THR A 29 -8.30 -7.06 -10.97
CA THR A 29 -7.78 -7.86 -12.06
C THR A 29 -8.05 -7.23 -13.43
N GLY A 30 -7.28 -7.63 -14.43
CA GLY A 30 -7.43 -7.21 -15.81
C GLY A 30 -6.69 -8.17 -16.76
N TYR A 31 -6.53 -7.77 -18.02
CA TYR A 31 -5.84 -8.57 -19.04
C TYR A 31 -6.43 -9.99 -19.16
N GLY A 32 -7.76 -10.07 -19.25
CA GLY A 32 -8.49 -11.33 -19.32
C GLY A 32 -8.45 -12.13 -18.00
N GLY A 33 -8.34 -11.46 -16.84
CA GLY A 33 -8.20 -12.09 -15.53
C GLY A 33 -6.79 -12.59 -15.20
N ARG A 34 -5.83 -12.43 -16.12
CA ARG A 34 -4.45 -12.93 -15.98
C ARG A 34 -3.53 -11.97 -15.22
N LEU A 35 -3.88 -10.69 -15.14
CA LEU A 35 -3.10 -9.66 -14.43
C LEU A 35 -3.75 -9.34 -13.10
N ASN A 36 -3.03 -9.59 -12.00
CA ASN A 36 -3.34 -9.03 -10.70
C ASN A 36 -2.80 -7.59 -10.67
N ILE A 37 -3.70 -6.61 -10.81
CA ILE A 37 -3.36 -5.18 -10.87
C ILE A 37 -2.99 -4.67 -9.47
N ARG A 38 -3.56 -5.27 -8.42
CA ARG A 38 -3.33 -4.85 -7.03
C ARG A 38 -2.89 -6.01 -6.17
N PRO A 39 -1.62 -6.41 -6.26
CA PRO A 39 -1.05 -7.40 -5.34
C PRO A 39 -1.22 -6.97 -3.88
N LYS A 40 -1.36 -7.95 -2.98
CA LYS A 40 -1.64 -7.73 -1.54
C LYS A 40 -0.60 -6.86 -0.81
N TYR A 41 0.60 -6.73 -1.36
CA TYR A 41 1.68 -5.93 -0.79
C TYR A 41 1.63 -4.44 -1.19
N GLN A 42 0.89 -4.06 -2.22
CA GLN A 42 0.78 -2.68 -2.64
C GLN A 42 -0.26 -1.91 -1.81
N ARG A 43 -0.08 -0.59 -1.72
CA ARG A 43 -0.99 0.32 -0.99
C ARG A 43 -2.31 0.51 -1.74
N GLU A 44 -3.29 1.07 -1.03
CA GLU A 44 -4.53 1.51 -1.65
C GLU A 44 -4.30 2.56 -2.74
N PHE A 45 -5.20 2.54 -3.74
CA PHE A 45 -5.22 3.54 -4.81
C PHE A 45 -5.47 4.94 -4.24
N VAL A 46 -4.56 5.87 -4.50
CA VAL A 46 -4.60 7.25 -3.96
C VAL A 46 -4.34 8.27 -5.08
N TYR A 47 -4.79 8.01 -6.31
CA TYR A 47 -4.72 9.06 -7.33
C TYR A 47 -5.77 10.13 -7.05
N ASP A 48 -5.31 11.38 -7.00
CA ASP A 48 -6.20 12.53 -7.12
C ASP A 48 -6.70 12.65 -8.57
N ASP A 49 -7.80 13.34 -8.74
CA ASP A 49 -8.42 13.53 -10.06
C ASP A 49 -7.45 14.15 -11.08
N ARG A 50 -6.53 14.99 -10.65
CA ARG A 50 -5.55 15.63 -11.53
C ARG A 50 -4.59 14.64 -12.15
N LYS A 51 -4.04 13.73 -11.36
CA LYS A 51 -3.11 12.70 -11.84
C LYS A 51 -3.83 11.68 -12.72
N ARG A 52 -5.03 11.27 -12.32
CA ARG A 52 -5.89 10.38 -13.10
C ARG A 52 -6.20 10.96 -14.49
N ASN A 53 -6.61 12.22 -14.52
CA ASN A 53 -6.95 12.90 -15.77
C ASN A 53 -5.73 13.07 -16.67
N ALA A 54 -4.54 13.34 -16.11
CA ALA A 54 -3.30 13.46 -16.89
C ALA A 54 -2.92 12.15 -17.61
N VAL A 55 -3.22 10.98 -17.02
CA VAL A 55 -3.02 9.69 -17.68
C VAL A 55 -3.92 9.57 -18.91
N MET A 56 -5.21 9.86 -18.76
CA MET A 56 -6.17 9.75 -19.87
C MET A 56 -5.92 10.80 -20.96
N ASP A 57 -5.51 12.01 -20.58
CA ASP A 57 -5.12 13.07 -21.52
C ASP A 57 -3.90 12.63 -22.37
N THR A 58 -2.94 11.95 -21.75
CA THR A 58 -1.79 11.37 -22.44
C THR A 58 -2.22 10.36 -23.49
N LEU A 59 -3.15 9.46 -23.18
CA LEU A 59 -3.70 8.50 -24.13
C LEU A 59 -4.47 9.19 -25.26
N TRP A 60 -5.31 10.17 -24.90
CA TRP A 60 -6.11 10.93 -25.85
C TRP A 60 -5.27 11.63 -26.92
N HIS A 61 -4.14 12.21 -26.52
CA HIS A 61 -3.23 12.90 -27.44
C HIS A 61 -2.21 11.96 -28.10
N GLY A 62 -2.18 10.67 -27.74
CA GLY A 62 -1.21 9.71 -28.28
C GLY A 62 0.22 9.99 -27.82
N PHE A 63 0.39 10.69 -26.69
CA PHE A 63 1.71 10.94 -26.12
C PHE A 63 2.29 9.69 -25.47
N PRO A 64 3.62 9.56 -25.37
CA PRO A 64 4.23 8.42 -24.70
C PRO A 64 3.84 8.38 -23.21
N LEU A 65 3.27 7.25 -22.78
CA LEU A 65 3.09 6.95 -21.38
C LEU A 65 4.31 6.18 -20.86
N ASN A 66 4.73 6.45 -19.62
CA ASN A 66 5.83 5.70 -19.00
C ASN A 66 5.56 4.20 -19.04
N VAL A 67 6.63 3.42 -19.24
CA VAL A 67 6.58 1.96 -19.25
C VAL A 67 5.99 1.39 -17.98
N MET A 68 5.37 0.22 -18.08
CA MET A 68 4.85 -0.53 -16.95
C MET A 68 5.70 -1.78 -16.72
N TYR A 69 5.71 -2.28 -15.49
CA TYR A 69 6.46 -3.48 -15.14
C TYR A 69 5.52 -4.52 -14.56
N TRP A 70 5.48 -5.68 -15.20
CA TRP A 70 4.74 -6.84 -14.74
C TRP A 70 5.70 -7.96 -14.36
N VAL A 71 5.34 -8.76 -13.38
CA VAL A 71 6.07 -9.95 -12.96
C VAL A 71 5.28 -11.18 -13.35
N ARG A 72 5.93 -12.13 -14.02
CA ARG A 72 5.36 -13.44 -14.28
C ARG A 72 5.34 -14.26 -12.99
N ILE A 73 4.15 -14.72 -12.58
CA ILE A 73 3.94 -15.54 -11.38
C ILE A 73 3.46 -16.96 -11.72
N GLY A 74 3.18 -17.25 -12.97
CA GLY A 74 2.73 -18.52 -13.49
C GLY A 74 2.88 -18.59 -15.01
N GLU A 75 2.40 -19.66 -15.62
CA GLU A 75 2.52 -19.86 -17.07
C GLU A 75 1.86 -18.75 -17.88
N ASP A 76 0.68 -18.30 -17.45
CA ASP A 76 -0.07 -17.19 -18.07
C ASP A 76 -0.68 -16.28 -16.99
N ALA A 77 0.06 -16.02 -15.92
CA ALA A 77 -0.37 -15.22 -14.79
C ALA A 77 0.69 -14.18 -14.42
N TYR A 78 0.25 -12.96 -14.15
CA TYR A 78 1.09 -11.79 -13.94
C TYR A 78 0.64 -11.00 -12.71
N GLU A 79 1.60 -10.34 -12.07
CA GLU A 79 1.36 -9.29 -11.08
C GLU A 79 1.92 -7.97 -11.57
N LEU A 80 1.17 -6.89 -11.34
CA LEU A 80 1.63 -5.55 -11.66
C LEU A 80 2.63 -5.07 -10.62
N LEU A 81 3.86 -4.83 -11.04
CA LEU A 81 4.95 -4.36 -10.20
C LEU A 81 4.97 -2.82 -10.12
N ASP A 82 4.93 -2.15 -11.27
CA ASP A 82 4.79 -0.69 -11.37
C ASP A 82 3.80 -0.31 -12.48
N GLY A 83 3.10 0.81 -12.27
CA GLY A 83 2.06 1.31 -13.15
C GLY A 83 0.63 1.10 -12.63
N GLN A 84 0.45 0.68 -11.38
CA GLN A 84 -0.87 0.43 -10.77
C GLN A 84 -1.83 1.61 -10.95
N GLN A 85 -1.37 2.81 -10.61
CA GLN A 85 -2.19 4.01 -10.68
C GLN A 85 -2.64 4.31 -12.12
N ARG A 86 -1.74 4.15 -13.09
CA ARG A 86 -2.02 4.33 -14.51
C ARG A 86 -3.02 3.28 -15.01
N THR A 87 -2.79 2.02 -14.67
CA THR A 87 -3.65 0.90 -15.05
C THR A 87 -5.07 1.09 -14.52
N ILE A 88 -5.22 1.38 -13.23
CA ILE A 88 -6.54 1.59 -12.62
C ILE A 88 -7.22 2.80 -13.26
N SER A 89 -6.51 3.93 -13.45
CA SER A 89 -7.08 5.11 -14.09
C SER A 89 -7.66 4.81 -15.48
N ILE A 90 -6.93 4.03 -16.29
CA ILE A 90 -7.35 3.64 -17.64
C ILE A 90 -8.56 2.71 -17.57
N CYS A 91 -8.46 1.65 -16.78
CA CYS A 91 -9.51 0.62 -16.72
C CYS A 91 -10.80 1.16 -16.09
N SER A 92 -10.72 1.94 -15.01
CA SER A 92 -11.89 2.60 -14.40
C SER A 92 -12.58 3.58 -15.35
N PHE A 93 -11.84 4.31 -16.20
CA PHE A 93 -12.47 5.15 -17.23
C PHE A 93 -13.24 4.32 -18.24
N ILE A 94 -12.65 3.24 -18.74
CA ILE A 94 -13.29 2.35 -19.72
C ILE A 94 -14.49 1.62 -19.09
N ALA A 95 -14.43 1.28 -17.81
CA ALA A 95 -15.55 0.73 -17.05
C ALA A 95 -16.68 1.74 -16.78
N GLY A 96 -16.49 3.04 -17.12
CA GLY A 96 -17.51 4.07 -16.94
C GLY A 96 -17.61 4.63 -15.53
N GLU A 97 -16.60 4.41 -14.68
CA GLU A 97 -16.63 4.84 -13.28
C GLU A 97 -16.47 6.35 -13.11
N TYR A 98 -15.96 7.05 -14.11
CA TYR A 98 -15.83 8.50 -14.08
C TYR A 98 -15.84 9.13 -15.48
N MET A 99 -16.06 10.44 -15.49
CA MET A 99 -16.02 11.28 -16.68
C MET A 99 -14.85 12.25 -16.60
N MET A 100 -14.30 12.66 -17.75
CA MET A 100 -13.29 13.71 -17.79
C MET A 100 -13.48 14.66 -18.99
N ASN A 101 -12.80 15.80 -18.92
CA ASN A 101 -12.83 16.79 -19.98
C ASN A 101 -11.76 16.47 -21.03
N PHE A 102 -12.20 16.20 -22.28
CA PHE A 102 -11.34 16.07 -23.43
C PHE A 102 -11.60 17.25 -24.36
N ASP A 103 -10.63 18.12 -24.54
CA ASP A 103 -10.70 19.29 -25.43
C ASP A 103 -11.94 20.17 -25.21
N GLY A 104 -12.31 20.38 -23.93
CA GLY A 104 -13.48 21.18 -23.56
C GLY A 104 -14.80 20.42 -23.47
N ASN A 105 -14.84 19.12 -23.82
CA ASN A 105 -16.03 18.30 -23.74
C ASN A 105 -15.93 17.31 -22.57
N LEU A 106 -16.90 17.34 -21.67
CA LEU A 106 -17.01 16.36 -20.58
C LEU A 106 -17.58 15.04 -21.14
N LEU A 107 -16.75 14.00 -21.21
CA LEU A 107 -17.10 12.70 -21.78
C LEU A 107 -16.82 11.57 -20.79
N GLY A 108 -17.77 10.64 -20.67
CA GLY A 108 -17.54 9.30 -20.17
C GLY A 108 -17.30 8.36 -21.33
N PHE A 109 -16.63 7.23 -21.10
CA PHE A 109 -16.30 6.28 -22.17
C PHE A 109 -17.53 5.81 -22.97
N GLU A 110 -18.64 5.56 -22.30
CA GLU A 110 -19.89 5.13 -22.96
C GLU A 110 -20.44 6.15 -23.96
N ASN A 111 -20.26 7.45 -23.66
CA ASN A 111 -20.77 8.56 -24.46
C ASN A 111 -19.85 8.95 -25.64
N MET A 112 -18.70 8.27 -25.79
CA MET A 112 -17.76 8.49 -26.89
C MET A 112 -18.25 7.83 -28.19
N THR A 113 -17.90 8.43 -29.31
CA THR A 113 -18.05 7.81 -30.62
C THR A 113 -17.11 6.60 -30.76
N ASP A 114 -17.42 5.68 -31.67
CA ASP A 114 -16.56 4.49 -31.90
C ASP A 114 -15.13 4.87 -32.29
N THR A 115 -14.96 5.94 -33.07
CA THR A 115 -13.62 6.47 -33.41
C THR A 115 -12.87 6.94 -32.17
N GLN A 116 -13.53 7.63 -31.25
CA GLN A 116 -12.92 8.09 -30.00
C GLN A 116 -12.61 6.93 -29.06
N LYS A 117 -13.51 5.96 -28.95
CA LYS A 117 -13.28 4.72 -28.18
C LYS A 117 -12.08 3.94 -28.71
N ASN A 118 -12.03 3.72 -30.02
CA ASN A 118 -10.94 2.99 -30.64
C ASN A 118 -9.59 3.73 -30.47
N ARG A 119 -9.56 5.06 -30.53
CA ARG A 119 -8.35 5.84 -30.29
C ARG A 119 -7.74 5.52 -28.91
N ILE A 120 -8.56 5.37 -27.87
CA ILE A 120 -8.11 5.00 -26.53
C ILE A 120 -7.79 3.51 -26.46
N LEU A 121 -8.68 2.65 -26.95
CA LEU A 121 -8.54 1.20 -26.84
C LEU A 121 -7.35 0.63 -27.61
N ASP A 122 -7.00 1.22 -28.75
CA ASP A 122 -5.89 0.78 -29.60
C ASP A 122 -4.55 1.45 -29.23
N TYR A 123 -4.56 2.33 -28.21
CA TYR A 123 -3.32 2.87 -27.64
C TYR A 123 -2.46 1.74 -27.11
N THR A 124 -1.17 1.74 -27.49
CA THR A 124 -0.23 0.68 -27.14
C THR A 124 0.62 1.08 -25.95
N LEU A 125 0.48 0.32 -24.88
CA LEU A 125 1.30 0.42 -23.66
C LEU A 125 2.60 -0.37 -23.85
N GLN A 126 3.69 0.14 -23.31
CA GLN A 126 4.97 -0.54 -23.26
C GLN A 126 5.11 -1.24 -21.90
N VAL A 127 5.14 -2.56 -21.91
CA VAL A 127 5.17 -3.37 -20.69
C VAL A 127 6.42 -4.23 -20.65
N TYR A 128 7.23 -4.07 -19.62
CA TYR A 128 8.30 -5.02 -19.31
C TYR A 128 7.74 -6.19 -18.50
N ILE A 129 7.83 -7.39 -19.04
CA ILE A 129 7.51 -8.64 -18.32
C ILE A 129 8.79 -9.18 -17.73
N CYS A 130 8.85 -9.27 -16.40
CA CYS A 130 9.99 -9.69 -15.61
C CYS A 130 9.78 -11.11 -15.09
N GLU A 131 10.78 -11.98 -15.26
CA GLU A 131 10.76 -13.35 -14.77
C GLU A 131 12.08 -13.64 -14.02
N GLY A 132 12.00 -14.13 -12.79
CA GLY A 132 13.17 -14.39 -11.95
C GLY A 132 12.76 -14.90 -10.57
N THR A 133 13.74 -15.07 -9.69
CA THR A 133 13.49 -15.43 -8.29
C THR A 133 12.84 -14.26 -7.54
N ASP A 134 12.20 -14.55 -6.40
CA ASP A 134 11.56 -13.50 -5.60
C ASP A 134 12.57 -12.47 -5.08
N GLU A 135 13.80 -12.89 -4.78
CA GLU A 135 14.89 -12.00 -4.40
C GLU A 135 15.32 -11.07 -5.54
N GLU A 136 15.42 -11.58 -6.78
CA GLU A 136 15.74 -10.78 -7.96
C GLU A 136 14.63 -9.78 -8.28
N LYS A 137 13.36 -10.22 -8.20
CA LYS A 137 12.18 -9.38 -8.40
C LYS A 137 12.16 -8.24 -7.39
N LEU A 138 12.40 -8.55 -6.10
CA LEU A 138 12.42 -7.59 -5.03
C LEU A 138 13.53 -6.55 -5.21
N LYS A 139 14.76 -7.00 -5.49
CA LYS A 139 15.89 -6.10 -5.75
C LYS A 139 15.63 -5.18 -6.93
N TRP A 140 15.04 -5.72 -7.99
CA TRP A 140 14.65 -4.93 -9.15
C TRP A 140 13.54 -3.93 -8.81
N PHE A 141 12.53 -4.34 -8.07
CA PHE A 141 11.45 -3.47 -7.60
C PHE A 141 11.97 -2.28 -6.78
N GLN A 142 12.91 -2.52 -5.88
CA GLN A 142 13.59 -1.45 -5.16
C GLN A 142 14.29 -0.48 -6.12
N THR A 143 14.91 -0.99 -7.17
CA THR A 143 15.65 -0.20 -8.15
C THR A 143 14.74 0.70 -9.00
N ILE A 144 13.61 0.18 -9.50
CA ILE A 144 12.68 0.98 -10.32
C ILE A 144 11.95 2.05 -9.51
N ASN A 145 11.63 1.79 -8.24
CA ASN A 145 10.98 2.76 -7.37
C ASN A 145 11.87 3.97 -6.99
N ILE A 146 13.18 3.90 -7.23
CA ILE A 146 14.07 5.06 -7.07
C ILE A 146 13.72 6.20 -8.05
N ALA A 147 13.14 5.89 -9.19
CA ALA A 147 12.80 6.85 -10.26
C ALA A 147 11.34 7.39 -10.20
N GLY A 148 10.47 6.84 -9.32
CA GLY A 148 9.04 7.18 -9.21
C GLY A 148 8.60 7.64 -7.81
N GLU A 149 7.33 7.48 -7.49
CA GLU A 149 6.87 7.60 -6.09
C GLU A 149 7.47 6.43 -5.29
N LYS A 150 8.42 6.75 -4.44
CA LYS A 150 9.15 5.76 -3.64
C LYS A 150 8.17 4.96 -2.78
N LEU A 151 8.26 3.64 -2.85
CA LEU A 151 7.67 2.80 -1.82
C LEU A 151 8.32 3.10 -0.48
N THR A 152 7.52 3.07 0.56
CA THR A 152 8.04 3.08 1.92
C THR A 152 8.76 1.76 2.21
N GLU A 153 9.68 1.78 3.15
CA GLU A 153 10.36 0.55 3.58
C GLU A 153 9.37 -0.51 4.05
N GLN A 154 8.25 -0.09 4.67
CA GLN A 154 7.21 -1.02 5.11
C GLN A 154 6.44 -1.66 3.93
N GLU A 155 6.24 -0.94 2.83
CA GLU A 155 5.64 -1.53 1.61
C GLU A 155 6.56 -2.60 1.01
N ILE A 156 7.86 -2.35 1.03
CA ILE A 156 8.87 -3.33 0.60
C ILE A 156 8.84 -4.56 1.52
N ARG A 157 8.83 -4.39 2.85
CA ARG A 157 8.71 -5.49 3.80
C ARG A 157 7.43 -6.32 3.57
N ASN A 158 6.31 -5.66 3.29
CA ASN A 158 5.05 -6.35 3.00
C ASN A 158 5.12 -7.23 1.75
N ALA A 159 5.92 -6.82 0.75
CA ALA A 159 6.16 -7.62 -0.45
C ALA A 159 7.03 -8.85 -0.15
N ILE A 160 8.07 -8.69 0.68
CA ILE A 160 8.97 -9.79 1.06
C ILE A 160 8.24 -10.84 1.91
N TYR A 161 7.51 -10.39 2.92
CA TYR A 161 6.85 -11.24 3.91
C TYR A 161 5.36 -11.40 3.62
N THR A 162 5.02 -11.59 2.33
CA THR A 162 3.62 -11.80 1.92
C THR A 162 3.09 -13.11 2.48
N GLY A 163 1.88 -13.06 3.08
CA GLY A 163 1.21 -14.23 3.66
C GLY A 163 -0.12 -13.87 4.30
N GLN A 164 -0.77 -14.88 4.90
CA GLN A 164 -2.04 -14.67 5.62
C GLN A 164 -1.84 -13.72 6.79
N TRP A 165 -0.78 -13.88 7.54
CA TRP A 165 -0.42 -12.99 8.66
C TRP A 165 -0.34 -11.53 8.22
N THR A 166 0.45 -11.21 7.19
CA THR A 166 0.60 -9.84 6.67
C THR A 166 -0.74 -9.29 6.18
N THR A 167 -1.57 -10.12 5.54
CA THR A 167 -2.91 -9.71 5.09
C THR A 167 -3.80 -9.33 6.26
N GLN A 168 -3.83 -10.14 7.33
CA GLN A 168 -4.60 -9.86 8.55
C GLN A 168 -4.10 -8.63 9.29
N ALA A 169 -2.77 -8.46 9.38
CA ALA A 169 -2.17 -7.26 9.98
C ALA A 169 -2.55 -6.00 9.20
N LYS A 170 -2.42 -5.98 7.87
CA LYS A 170 -2.80 -4.85 7.02
C LYS A 170 -4.28 -4.47 7.15
N ARG A 171 -5.17 -5.45 7.30
CA ARG A 171 -6.61 -5.21 7.55
C ARG A 171 -6.83 -4.35 8.79
N ARG A 172 -6.03 -4.56 9.85
CA ARG A 172 -6.17 -3.86 11.13
C ARG A 172 -5.43 -2.52 11.16
N PHE A 173 -4.31 -2.39 10.45
CA PHE A 173 -3.36 -1.27 10.59
C PHE A 173 -3.25 -0.35 9.37
N SER A 174 -3.61 -0.82 8.16
CA SER A 174 -3.19 -0.19 6.89
C SER A 174 -4.33 0.26 5.98
N LYS A 175 -5.57 0.29 6.46
CA LYS A 175 -6.73 0.78 5.70
C LYS A 175 -7.20 2.13 6.21
N SER A 176 -7.83 2.91 5.35
CA SER A 176 -8.52 4.13 5.77
C SER A 176 -9.58 3.80 6.82
N GLY A 177 -9.52 4.51 7.96
CA GLY A 177 -10.45 4.28 9.08
C GLY A 177 -10.34 2.91 9.74
N CYS A 178 -9.20 2.21 9.60
CA CYS A 178 -8.95 0.92 10.23
C CYS A 178 -9.07 0.98 11.77
N VAL A 179 -9.19 -0.19 12.39
CA VAL A 179 -9.38 -0.26 13.85
C VAL A 179 -8.20 0.31 14.63
N ALA A 180 -6.97 0.16 14.14
CA ALA A 180 -5.79 0.75 14.77
C ALA A 180 -5.84 2.29 14.74
N TYR A 181 -6.29 2.89 13.64
CA TYR A 181 -6.48 4.33 13.54
C TYR A 181 -7.56 4.82 14.52
N LYS A 182 -8.68 4.11 14.63
CA LYS A 182 -9.79 4.50 15.51
C LYS A 182 -9.38 4.60 16.98
N ILE A 183 -8.51 3.72 17.46
CA ILE A 183 -8.08 3.72 18.87
C ILE A 183 -6.76 4.48 19.09
N GLY A 184 -5.90 4.58 18.07
CA GLY A 184 -4.54 5.14 18.17
C GLY A 184 -4.39 6.59 17.71
N SER A 185 -5.37 7.17 16.99
CA SER A 185 -5.23 8.49 16.34
C SER A 185 -5.02 9.67 17.28
N ASP A 186 -5.34 9.52 18.55
CA ASP A 186 -5.06 10.53 19.59
C ASP A 186 -3.62 10.42 20.12
N TYR A 187 -2.94 9.31 19.92
CA TYR A 187 -1.64 8.95 20.51
C TYR A 187 -0.51 8.79 19.47
N MET A 188 -0.85 8.68 18.20
CA MET A 188 0.11 8.41 17.13
C MET A 188 -0.02 9.43 16.01
N THR A 189 1.08 9.71 15.32
CA THR A 189 1.13 10.44 14.06
C THR A 189 1.12 9.48 12.88
N GLY A 190 0.95 10.02 11.67
CA GLY A 190 1.04 9.26 10.44
C GLY A 190 -0.31 8.85 9.86
N SER A 191 -0.25 8.13 8.75
CA SER A 191 -1.40 7.67 7.98
C SER A 191 -1.43 6.15 7.86
N PRO A 192 -2.54 5.48 8.17
CA PRO A 192 -2.67 4.04 7.96
C PRO A 192 -2.40 3.63 6.50
N ILE A 193 -2.84 4.43 5.52
CA ILE A 193 -2.64 4.16 4.09
C ILE A 193 -1.15 4.15 3.73
N ARG A 194 -0.33 5.00 4.38
CA ARG A 194 1.13 5.01 4.22
C ARG A 194 1.85 3.96 5.05
N GLN A 195 1.12 3.07 5.71
CA GLN A 195 1.63 1.99 6.55
C GLN A 195 2.24 2.45 7.91
N ASP A 196 2.17 3.75 8.25
CA ASP A 196 2.84 4.30 9.43
C ASP A 196 2.38 3.62 10.73
N TYR A 197 1.08 3.30 10.85
CA TYR A 197 0.53 2.58 12.01
C TYR A 197 1.04 1.14 12.10
N PHE A 198 1.16 0.47 10.95
CA PHE A 198 1.65 -0.89 10.89
C PHE A 198 3.13 -0.96 11.23
N GLU A 199 3.94 -0.09 10.62
CA GLU A 199 5.37 -0.01 10.89
C GLU A 199 5.67 0.32 12.35
N THR A 200 4.93 1.27 12.93
CA THR A 200 5.10 1.63 14.35
C THR A 200 4.74 0.48 15.27
N ALA A 201 3.64 -0.23 15.02
CA ALA A 201 3.26 -1.40 15.83
C ALA A 201 4.30 -2.52 15.74
N LEU A 202 4.84 -2.78 14.55
CA LEU A 202 5.91 -3.76 14.33
C LEU A 202 7.20 -3.39 15.06
N ARG A 203 7.59 -2.13 15.02
CA ARG A 203 8.77 -1.63 15.71
C ARG A 203 8.62 -1.78 17.22
N TRP A 204 7.47 -1.44 17.78
CA TRP A 204 7.19 -1.55 19.21
C TRP A 204 7.21 -2.99 19.72
N ILE A 205 6.55 -3.92 19.01
CA ILE A 205 6.55 -5.34 19.42
C ILE A 205 7.90 -5.99 19.18
N GLY A 206 8.59 -5.59 18.10
CA GLY A 206 9.96 -6.05 17.83
C GLY A 206 10.90 -5.65 18.96
N ASP A 207 10.87 -4.40 19.43
CA ASP A 207 11.63 -3.94 20.59
C ASP A 207 11.33 -4.76 21.84
N ALA A 208 10.05 -5.05 22.12
CA ALA A 208 9.65 -5.90 23.25
C ALA A 208 10.24 -7.32 23.20
N GLN A 209 10.52 -7.84 22.01
CA GLN A 209 11.04 -9.19 21.79
C GLN A 209 12.55 -9.21 21.44
N GLY A 210 13.21 -8.05 21.36
CA GLY A 210 14.61 -7.94 20.92
C GLY A 210 14.81 -8.30 19.44
N LEU A 211 13.82 -8.04 18.58
CA LEU A 211 13.81 -8.35 17.16
C LEU A 211 13.72 -7.07 16.32
N THR A 212 14.33 -7.07 15.14
CA THR A 212 14.04 -6.06 14.12
C THR A 212 12.66 -6.31 13.51
N ILE A 213 12.12 -5.31 12.77
CA ILE A 213 10.86 -5.48 12.04
C ILE A 213 10.93 -6.67 11.09
N GLU A 214 12.03 -6.80 10.36
CA GLU A 214 12.25 -7.88 9.40
C GLU A 214 12.29 -9.24 10.09
N GLN A 215 12.98 -9.35 11.22
CA GLN A 215 13.04 -10.59 11.99
C GLN A 215 11.68 -10.97 12.55
N TYR A 216 10.91 -9.99 13.03
CA TYR A 216 9.56 -10.23 13.53
C TYR A 216 8.63 -10.70 12.40
N MET A 217 8.63 -10.01 11.24
CA MET A 217 7.80 -10.38 10.09
C MET A 217 8.19 -11.75 9.52
N ALA A 218 9.50 -12.06 9.43
CA ALA A 218 9.98 -13.36 8.98
C ALA A 218 9.53 -14.51 9.92
N LYS A 219 9.57 -14.30 11.24
CA LYS A 219 9.12 -15.25 12.25
C LYS A 219 7.64 -15.60 12.08
N HIS A 220 6.81 -14.62 11.74
CA HIS A 220 5.35 -14.76 11.64
C HIS A 220 4.82 -14.94 10.22
N GLN A 221 5.70 -15.03 9.20
CA GLN A 221 5.29 -15.09 7.79
C GLN A 221 4.30 -16.22 7.46
N ASN A 222 4.43 -17.36 8.15
CA ASN A 222 3.60 -18.54 7.93
C ASN A 222 2.38 -18.63 8.88
N ASP A 223 2.20 -17.65 9.76
CA ASP A 223 1.08 -17.63 10.68
C ASP A 223 -0.22 -17.28 9.94
N THR A 224 -1.35 -17.75 10.46
CA THR A 224 -2.67 -17.56 9.85
C THR A 224 -3.37 -16.28 10.29
N ASP A 225 -2.95 -15.71 11.43
CA ASP A 225 -3.52 -14.49 11.99
C ASP A 225 -2.44 -13.55 12.55
N ALA A 226 -2.82 -12.31 12.84
CA ALA A 226 -1.96 -11.30 13.43
C ALA A 226 -2.49 -10.85 14.82
N ASP A 227 -3.07 -11.77 15.56
CA ASP A 227 -3.74 -11.48 16.84
C ASP A 227 -2.73 -11.06 17.91
N GLU A 228 -1.53 -11.65 17.93
CA GLU A 228 -0.46 -11.24 18.86
C GLU A 228 -0.09 -9.76 18.69
N LEU A 229 0.19 -9.33 17.45
CA LEU A 229 0.51 -7.94 17.15
C LEU A 229 -0.65 -7.00 17.51
N TRP A 230 -1.87 -7.41 17.19
CA TRP A 230 -3.06 -6.63 17.47
C TRP A 230 -3.30 -6.47 18.98
N GLN A 231 -3.23 -7.54 19.74
CA GLN A 231 -3.39 -7.51 21.19
C GLN A 231 -2.30 -6.67 21.87
N TYR A 232 -1.06 -6.82 21.41
CA TYR A 232 0.04 -5.99 21.89
C TYR A 232 -0.25 -4.51 21.68
N PHE A 233 -0.65 -4.11 20.47
CA PHE A 233 -0.99 -2.72 20.15
C PHE A 233 -2.12 -2.19 21.03
N GLN A 234 -3.19 -2.97 21.20
CA GLN A 234 -4.28 -2.60 22.11
C GLN A 234 -3.80 -2.40 23.55
N ASN A 235 -2.94 -3.26 24.04
CA ASN A 235 -2.39 -3.16 25.38
C ASN A 235 -1.56 -1.89 25.55
N VAL A 236 -0.74 -1.51 24.56
CA VAL A 236 0.01 -0.23 24.58
C VAL A 236 -0.96 0.95 24.68
N ILE A 237 -1.94 1.03 23.79
CA ILE A 237 -2.89 2.15 23.76
C ILE A 237 -3.69 2.23 25.07
N HIS A 238 -4.16 1.08 25.57
CA HIS A 238 -4.90 1.03 26.83
C HIS A 238 -4.03 1.50 28.01
N TRP A 239 -2.78 1.03 28.06
CA TRP A 239 -1.84 1.45 29.09
C TRP A 239 -1.63 2.98 29.09
N VAL A 240 -1.48 3.57 27.88
CA VAL A 240 -1.36 5.04 27.75
C VAL A 240 -2.62 5.73 28.24
N GLN A 241 -3.80 5.24 27.89
CA GLN A 241 -5.09 5.81 28.31
C GLN A 241 -5.24 5.82 29.85
N VAL A 242 -4.76 4.79 30.51
CA VAL A 242 -4.86 4.65 31.98
C VAL A 242 -3.85 5.55 32.69
N HIS A 243 -2.63 5.65 32.19
CA HIS A 243 -1.53 6.28 32.93
C HIS A 243 -1.28 7.75 32.58
N PHE A 244 -1.69 8.18 31.35
CA PHE A 244 -1.39 9.52 30.82
C PHE A 244 -2.66 10.35 30.53
N THR A 245 -3.56 10.42 31.49
CA THR A 245 -4.87 11.09 31.36
C THR A 245 -4.82 12.62 31.26
N LYS A 246 -3.68 13.24 31.54
CA LYS A 246 -3.54 14.71 31.65
C LYS A 246 -2.75 15.38 30.55
N LEU A 247 -2.18 14.62 29.59
CA LEU A 247 -1.39 15.19 28.51
C LEU A 247 -2.29 15.74 27.39
N TYR A 248 -1.85 16.84 26.78
CA TYR A 248 -2.53 17.41 25.60
C TYR A 248 -2.35 16.49 24.41
N LYS A 249 -3.42 16.27 23.62
CA LYS A 249 -3.44 15.37 22.44
C LYS A 249 -2.27 15.61 21.47
N LYS A 250 -1.82 16.86 21.30
CA LYS A 250 -0.73 17.20 20.36
C LYS A 250 0.63 16.69 20.86
N GLU A 251 0.87 16.73 22.17
CA GLU A 251 2.11 16.26 22.80
C GLU A 251 2.17 14.74 22.81
N MET A 252 1.04 14.07 23.01
CA MET A 252 0.95 12.61 23.01
C MET A 252 1.33 11.97 21.67
N LYS A 253 1.09 12.66 20.56
CA LYS A 253 1.33 12.10 19.22
C LYS A 253 2.81 11.95 18.83
N ALA A 254 3.70 12.61 19.52
CA ALA A 254 5.13 12.58 19.24
C ALA A 254 5.89 11.56 20.11
N VAL A 255 5.20 10.81 20.98
CA VAL A 255 5.82 9.89 21.95
C VAL A 255 5.85 8.46 21.42
N GLU A 256 6.98 7.77 21.61
CA GLU A 256 7.16 6.35 21.29
C GLU A 256 6.55 5.47 22.40
N TRP A 257 5.22 5.42 22.44
CA TRP A 257 4.46 4.78 23.50
C TRP A 257 4.79 3.31 23.72
N GLY A 258 5.06 2.56 22.65
CA GLY A 258 5.42 1.14 22.78
C GLY A 258 6.75 0.95 23.51
N LEU A 259 7.74 1.83 23.29
CA LEU A 259 9.02 1.75 24.00
C LEU A 259 8.86 2.05 25.48
N LEU A 260 8.05 3.04 25.85
CA LEU A 260 7.72 3.32 27.25
C LEU A 260 6.92 2.17 27.87
N TYR A 261 5.92 1.63 27.17
CA TYR A 261 5.17 0.47 27.59
C TYR A 261 6.08 -0.72 27.87
N ASN A 262 6.98 -1.07 26.96
CA ASN A 262 7.91 -2.21 27.09
C ASN A 262 8.78 -2.08 28.35
N ARG A 263 9.19 -0.85 28.68
CA ARG A 263 10.03 -0.58 29.86
C ARG A 263 9.26 -0.59 31.16
N TYR A 264 8.02 -0.08 31.18
CA TYR A 264 7.33 0.28 32.41
C TYR A 264 6.05 -0.49 32.72
N LYS A 265 5.54 -1.34 31.79
CA LYS A 265 4.27 -2.06 31.95
C LYS A 265 4.17 -2.90 33.24
N ASP A 266 5.29 -3.44 33.70
CA ASP A 266 5.39 -4.30 34.89
C ASP A 266 5.87 -3.56 36.17
N THR A 267 5.96 -2.23 36.08
CA THR A 267 6.40 -1.40 37.22
C THR A 267 5.22 -0.64 37.82
N ALA A 268 5.29 -0.35 39.11
CA ALA A 268 4.26 0.45 39.81
C ALA A 268 4.37 1.97 39.50
N LEU A 269 4.95 2.34 38.35
CA LEU A 269 5.19 3.73 37.98
C LEU A 269 3.90 4.40 37.52
N THR A 270 3.61 5.56 38.11
CA THR A 270 2.55 6.46 37.70
C THR A 270 3.11 7.49 36.70
N ALA A 271 2.24 8.17 35.95
CA ALA A 271 2.63 9.25 35.04
C ALA A 271 3.50 10.35 35.68
N THR A 272 3.44 10.51 36.97
CA THR A 272 4.25 11.45 37.77
C THR A 272 5.69 10.96 38.00
N THR A 273 5.98 9.69 37.80
CA THR A 273 7.31 9.08 37.97
C THR A 273 8.08 8.87 36.70
N ILE A 274 7.38 8.88 35.55
CA ILE A 274 8.00 8.97 34.23
C ILE A 274 8.24 10.46 34.00
N GLY A 275 9.40 10.96 34.40
CA GLY A 275 9.71 12.39 34.33
C GLY A 275 9.72 12.92 32.92
N ASP A 276 9.56 14.24 32.79
CA ASP A 276 9.58 14.96 31.50
C ASP A 276 10.82 14.64 30.62
N GLU A 277 11.96 14.26 31.27
CA GLU A 277 13.17 13.84 30.54
C GLU A 277 13.04 12.50 29.83
N GLU A 278 12.26 11.55 30.34
CA GLU A 278 12.08 10.23 29.70
C GLU A 278 11.02 10.29 28.61
N ILE A 279 9.99 11.10 28.79
CA ILE A 279 9.05 11.43 27.73
C ILE A 279 9.80 12.18 26.61
N GLY A 280 10.68 13.11 26.96
CA GLY A 280 11.54 13.83 26.01
C GLY A 280 12.51 12.92 25.22
N ARG A 281 13.05 11.87 25.83
CA ARG A 281 13.90 10.87 25.15
C ARG A 281 13.13 9.93 24.24
N ALA A 282 11.84 9.76 24.46
CA ALA A 282 10.95 8.98 23.60
C ALA A 282 10.46 9.78 22.37
N HIS A 283 10.90 11.03 22.21
CA HIS A 283 10.63 11.91 21.07
C HIS A 283 11.68 11.82 19.95
N VAL A 284 12.69 10.96 20.05
CA VAL A 284 13.82 10.87 19.09
C VAL A 284 13.65 9.72 18.11
#